data_ea72ef9f8c9fa46e9772f894a7597b34
#
_entry.id   ea72ef9f8c9fa46e9772f894a7597b34
#
_cell.length_a   1.000
_cell.length_b   1.000
_cell.length_c   1.000
_cell.angle_alpha   90.00
_cell.angle_beta   90.00
_cell.angle_gamma   90.00
#
_symmetry.space_group_name_H-M   'P 1'
#
loop_
_entity.id
_entity.type
_entity.pdbx_description
1 polymer ?
#
loop_
_entity_poly.entity_id
_entity_poly.type
_entity_poly.pdbx_seq_one_letter_code
_entity_poly.pdbx_strand_id
1 'polypeptide(L)'
;QTCALPISGFWPVFRLGLYLAVFLFVLYYRREALDAVDGSDFEPEIKTRVVRLYNRSILSVLFFIFAVAAVDVVTHFNRAQEERTAERAAYIDYDAISSKIRAGRTVVVAVGADWCLTCKYNEAVVFNNAIVENLLKNSNTELIEVDWTSYNPEVLAFMKKFGRQGLPFYVVFSPMVPDGMVMPEVLSERTLSKILRSISD
;
A
#
# COMPACT_ATOMS: atom_id res chain seq x y z
N GLN A 1 2.34 30.35 2.18
CA GLN A 1 2.47 28.90 2.37
C GLN A 1 1.30 28.45 3.24
N THR A 2 0.20 28.09 2.61
CA THR A 2 -0.98 27.56 3.28
C THR A 2 -0.76 26.05 3.47
N CYS A 3 -0.64 25.64 4.75
CA CYS A 3 -0.69 24.24 5.16
C CYS A 3 -2.06 23.66 4.76
N ALA A 4 -2.11 22.96 3.65
CA ALA A 4 -3.25 22.11 3.32
C ALA A 4 -3.11 20.85 4.15
N LEU A 5 -3.96 20.72 5.18
CA LEU A 5 -4.14 19.46 5.90
C LEU A 5 -4.53 18.36 4.90
N PRO A 6 -3.98 17.15 5.01
CA PRO A 6 -4.34 16.06 4.11
C PRO A 6 -5.79 15.64 4.38
N ILE A 7 -6.70 16.14 3.55
CA ILE A 7 -8.15 15.78 3.57
C ILE A 7 -8.36 14.30 3.18
N SER A 8 -7.30 13.63 2.70
CA SER A 8 -7.35 12.24 2.21
C SER A 8 -7.66 11.18 3.29
N GLY A 9 -7.36 11.44 4.56
CA GLY A 9 -7.59 10.47 5.63
C GLY A 9 -9.03 10.42 6.17
N PHE A 10 -9.85 11.46 5.94
CA PHE A 10 -11.19 11.55 6.52
C PHE A 10 -12.27 10.80 5.68
N TRP A 11 -12.11 10.75 4.37
CA TRP A 11 -13.07 10.15 3.45
C TRP A 11 -13.35 8.66 3.66
N PRO A 12 -12.35 7.78 3.85
CA PRO A 12 -12.63 6.34 4.06
C PRO A 12 -13.35 6.08 5.39
N VAL A 13 -13.05 6.83 6.45
CA VAL A 13 -13.72 6.70 7.75
C VAL A 13 -15.17 7.17 7.66
N PHE A 14 -15.42 8.29 6.98
CA PHE A 14 -16.78 8.83 6.76
C PHE A 14 -17.63 7.85 5.95
N ARG A 15 -17.10 7.25 4.88
CA ARG A 15 -17.81 6.25 4.08
C ARG A 15 -18.13 4.99 4.87
N LEU A 16 -17.16 4.48 5.66
CA LEU A 16 -17.41 3.33 6.53
C LEU A 16 -18.53 3.61 7.54
N GLY A 17 -18.53 4.80 8.13
CA GLY A 17 -19.60 5.26 9.00
C GLY A 17 -20.96 5.31 8.31
N LEU A 18 -21.00 5.77 7.05
CA LEU A 18 -22.24 5.80 6.24
C LEU A 18 -22.74 4.38 5.94
N TYR A 19 -21.89 3.45 5.55
CA TYR A 19 -22.29 2.05 5.31
C TYR A 19 -22.82 1.39 6.58
N LEU A 20 -22.18 1.65 7.72
CA LEU A 20 -22.65 1.15 9.01
C LEU A 20 -24.01 1.75 9.39
N ALA A 21 -24.20 3.04 9.19
CA ALA A 21 -25.48 3.71 9.44
C ALA A 21 -26.62 3.14 8.59
N VAL A 22 -26.37 2.93 7.28
CA VAL A 22 -27.35 2.32 6.37
C VAL A 22 -27.63 0.87 6.80
N PHE A 23 -26.64 0.11 7.19
CA PHE A 23 -26.82 -1.26 7.69
C PHE A 23 -27.69 -1.31 8.95
N LEU A 24 -27.40 -0.46 9.94
CA LEU A 24 -28.18 -0.36 11.17
C LEU A 24 -29.61 0.13 10.91
N PHE A 25 -29.80 1.06 9.99
CA PHE A 25 -31.10 1.52 9.54
C PHE A 25 -31.93 0.39 8.94
N VAL A 26 -31.35 -0.41 8.04
CA VAL A 26 -32.00 -1.58 7.44
C VAL A 26 -32.38 -2.61 8.50
N LEU A 27 -31.52 -2.86 9.50
CA LEU A 27 -31.82 -3.78 10.59
C LEU A 27 -32.95 -3.28 11.50
N TYR A 28 -32.96 -1.97 11.79
CA TYR A 28 -34.01 -1.34 12.59
C TYR A 28 -35.39 -1.49 11.91
N TYR A 29 -35.50 -1.06 10.67
CA TYR A 29 -36.78 -1.15 9.91
C TYR A 29 -37.18 -2.61 9.63
N ARG A 30 -36.22 -3.53 9.54
CA ARG A 30 -36.51 -4.96 9.46
C ARG A 30 -37.27 -5.44 10.67
N ARG A 31 -36.86 -5.06 11.88
CA ARG A 31 -37.51 -5.48 13.11
C ARG A 31 -38.96 -4.96 13.16
N GLU A 32 -39.14 -3.68 12.90
CA GLU A 32 -40.43 -3.05 12.91
C GLU A 32 -41.43 -3.64 11.86
N ALA A 33 -40.91 -3.91 10.66
CA ALA A 33 -41.70 -4.55 9.59
C ALA A 33 -42.09 -6.01 9.94
N LEU A 34 -41.22 -6.76 10.59
CA LEU A 34 -41.53 -8.12 11.02
C LEU A 34 -42.54 -8.15 12.15
N ASP A 35 -42.44 -7.24 13.12
CA ASP A 35 -43.38 -7.10 14.23
C ASP A 35 -44.78 -6.69 13.71
N ALA A 36 -44.85 -5.82 12.70
CA ALA A 36 -46.10 -5.44 12.04
C ALA A 36 -46.76 -6.60 11.28
N VAL A 37 -45.99 -7.46 10.64
CA VAL A 37 -46.50 -8.67 9.94
C VAL A 37 -46.99 -9.69 10.95
N ASP A 38 -46.32 -9.87 12.08
CA ASP A 38 -46.65 -10.86 13.09
C ASP A 38 -47.96 -10.47 13.81
N GLY A 39 -48.16 -9.17 14.07
CA GLY A 39 -49.40 -8.58 14.65
C GLY A 39 -50.60 -8.53 13.69
N SER A 40 -50.48 -8.90 12.42
CA SER A 40 -51.55 -8.85 11.41
C SER A 40 -52.42 -10.10 11.43
N ASP A 41 -53.70 -9.99 11.03
CA ASP A 41 -54.67 -11.10 10.92
C ASP A 41 -54.54 -11.89 9.60
N PHE A 42 -53.39 -11.82 8.92
CA PHE A 42 -53.15 -12.58 7.68
C PHE A 42 -53.00 -14.08 7.93
N GLU A 43 -53.45 -14.88 6.93
CA GLU A 43 -53.23 -16.30 6.95
C GLU A 43 -51.75 -16.68 7.05
N PRO A 44 -51.41 -17.77 7.76
CA PRO A 44 -49.99 -18.13 8.02
C PRO A 44 -49.18 -18.37 6.75
N GLU A 45 -49.80 -18.79 5.66
CA GLU A 45 -49.14 -18.96 4.37
C GLU A 45 -48.72 -17.60 3.75
N ILE A 46 -49.55 -16.57 3.87
CA ILE A 46 -49.27 -15.22 3.39
C ILE A 46 -48.16 -14.61 4.20
N LYS A 47 -48.20 -14.71 5.55
CA LYS A 47 -47.13 -14.25 6.43
C LYS A 47 -45.77 -14.82 6.03
N THR A 48 -45.70 -16.13 5.81
CA THR A 48 -44.43 -16.78 5.44
C THR A 48 -43.92 -16.34 4.06
N ARG A 49 -44.79 -16.08 3.09
CA ARG A 49 -44.42 -15.54 1.78
C ARG A 49 -43.88 -14.11 1.89
N VAL A 50 -44.54 -13.24 2.63
CA VAL A 50 -44.16 -11.84 2.82
C VAL A 50 -42.78 -11.77 3.52
N VAL A 51 -42.58 -12.49 4.61
CA VAL A 51 -41.30 -12.56 5.33
C VAL A 51 -40.16 -13.05 4.44
N ARG A 52 -40.43 -14.05 3.61
CA ARG A 52 -39.43 -14.61 2.67
C ARG A 52 -39.05 -13.62 1.58
N LEU A 53 -40.01 -12.93 0.99
CA LEU A 53 -39.76 -11.90 -0.03
C LEU A 53 -39.00 -10.72 0.57
N TYR A 54 -39.38 -10.27 1.76
CA TYR A 54 -38.72 -9.20 2.48
C TYR A 54 -37.26 -9.53 2.82
N ASN A 55 -37.02 -10.71 3.37
CA ASN A 55 -35.66 -11.17 3.66
C ASN A 55 -34.79 -11.27 2.38
N ARG A 56 -35.38 -11.70 1.26
CA ARG A 56 -34.68 -11.74 -0.04
C ARG A 56 -34.29 -10.36 -0.52
N SER A 57 -35.17 -9.36 -0.37
CA SER A 57 -34.89 -7.97 -0.72
C SER A 57 -33.78 -7.38 0.14
N ILE A 58 -33.80 -7.63 1.45
CA ILE A 58 -32.73 -7.19 2.36
C ILE A 58 -31.39 -7.81 1.99
N LEU A 59 -31.34 -9.12 1.74
CA LEU A 59 -30.10 -9.79 1.32
C LEU A 59 -29.56 -9.21 0.01
N SER A 60 -30.42 -8.86 -0.93
CA SER A 60 -30.03 -8.21 -2.18
C SER A 60 -29.42 -6.82 -1.93
N VAL A 61 -30.03 -6.00 -1.07
CA VAL A 61 -29.52 -4.68 -0.72
C VAL A 61 -28.18 -4.78 0.01
N LEU A 62 -28.05 -5.70 0.97
CA LEU A 62 -26.79 -5.92 1.69
C LEU A 62 -25.68 -6.40 0.77
N PHE A 63 -26.01 -7.30 -0.16
CA PHE A 63 -25.05 -7.76 -1.17
C PHE A 63 -24.57 -6.58 -2.06
N PHE A 64 -25.51 -5.72 -2.49
CA PHE A 64 -25.16 -4.56 -3.30
C PHE A 64 -24.26 -3.58 -2.54
N ILE A 65 -24.58 -3.29 -1.26
CA ILE A 65 -23.72 -2.43 -0.42
C ILE A 65 -22.32 -3.02 -0.25
N PHE A 66 -22.24 -4.34 -0.02
CA PHE A 66 -20.97 -5.04 0.09
C PHE A 66 -20.16 -4.99 -1.21
N ALA A 67 -20.82 -5.19 -2.36
CA ALA A 67 -20.17 -5.13 -3.67
C ALA A 67 -19.60 -3.72 -3.95
N VAL A 68 -20.37 -2.66 -3.64
CA VAL A 68 -19.90 -1.27 -3.80
C VAL A 68 -18.72 -0.99 -2.87
N ALA A 69 -18.78 -1.43 -1.61
CA ALA A 69 -17.68 -1.27 -0.67
C ALA A 69 -16.42 -2.02 -1.13
N ALA A 70 -16.57 -3.23 -1.66
CA ALA A 70 -15.44 -3.99 -2.20
C ALA A 70 -14.79 -3.31 -3.41
N VAL A 71 -15.59 -2.77 -4.33
CA VAL A 71 -15.08 -1.99 -5.47
C VAL A 71 -14.33 -0.74 -4.99
N ASP A 72 -14.86 -0.03 -3.99
CA ASP A 72 -14.21 1.16 -3.43
C ASP A 72 -12.83 0.82 -2.81
N VAL A 73 -12.74 -0.27 -2.05
CA VAL A 73 -11.47 -0.77 -1.49
C VAL A 73 -10.47 -1.12 -2.60
N VAL A 74 -10.91 -1.86 -3.62
CA VAL A 74 -10.04 -2.25 -4.75
C VAL A 74 -9.56 -1.03 -5.53
N THR A 75 -10.42 -0.06 -5.80
CA THR A 75 -10.04 1.15 -6.53
C THR A 75 -9.07 2.02 -5.73
N HIS A 76 -9.24 2.12 -4.41
CA HIS A 76 -8.29 2.81 -3.55
C HIS A 76 -6.92 2.10 -3.51
N PHE A 77 -6.92 0.77 -3.42
CA PHE A 77 -5.70 -0.02 -3.46
C PHE A 77 -4.96 0.16 -4.80
N ASN A 78 -5.68 0.09 -5.92
CA ASN A 78 -5.09 0.26 -7.25
C ASN A 78 -4.51 1.67 -7.46
N ARG A 79 -5.20 2.72 -7.02
CA ARG A 79 -4.68 4.10 -7.10
C ARG A 79 -3.40 4.28 -6.29
N ALA A 80 -3.36 3.75 -5.06
CA ALA A 80 -2.14 3.80 -4.25
C ALA A 80 -0.97 3.05 -4.92
N GLN A 81 -1.23 1.98 -5.67
CA GLN A 81 -0.23 1.27 -6.46
C GLN A 81 0.21 2.08 -7.69
N GLU A 82 -0.72 2.71 -8.39
CA GLU A 82 -0.40 3.57 -9.56
C GLU A 82 0.45 4.77 -9.17
N GLU A 83 0.13 5.46 -8.07
CA GLU A 83 0.92 6.57 -7.55
C GLU A 83 2.36 6.12 -7.21
N ARG A 84 2.53 4.97 -6.56
CA ARG A 84 3.85 4.39 -6.26
C ARG A 84 4.63 3.98 -7.50
N THR A 85 3.96 3.42 -8.50
CA THR A 85 4.60 3.03 -9.76
C THR A 85 5.05 4.26 -10.55
N ALA A 86 4.28 5.35 -10.51
CA ALA A 86 4.65 6.61 -11.14
C ALA A 86 5.86 7.31 -10.46
N GLU A 87 6.08 7.06 -9.17
CA GLU A 87 7.22 7.63 -8.41
C GLU A 87 8.52 6.82 -8.59
N ARG A 88 8.43 5.59 -9.11
CA ARG A 88 9.59 4.74 -9.38
C ARG A 88 10.36 5.21 -10.61
N ALA A 89 11.67 5.35 -10.46
CA ALA A 89 12.53 5.68 -11.58
C ALA A 89 12.57 4.56 -12.62
N ALA A 90 12.38 4.91 -13.89
CA ALA A 90 12.54 3.95 -14.99
C ALA A 90 14.00 3.72 -15.38
N TYR A 91 14.92 4.51 -14.85
CA TYR A 91 16.37 4.47 -15.13
C TYR A 91 17.17 4.87 -13.89
N ILE A 92 18.47 4.57 -13.90
CA ILE A 92 19.37 4.89 -12.81
C ILE A 92 20.24 6.09 -13.22
N ASP A 93 20.04 7.21 -12.55
CA ASP A 93 20.82 8.42 -12.76
C ASP A 93 22.07 8.40 -11.87
N TYR A 94 23.19 7.97 -12.43
CA TYR A 94 24.47 7.93 -11.75
C TYR A 94 25.01 9.30 -11.35
N ASP A 95 24.75 10.32 -12.16
CA ASP A 95 25.22 11.67 -11.88
C ASP A 95 24.46 12.28 -10.70
N ALA A 96 23.15 12.04 -10.64
CA ALA A 96 22.33 12.41 -9.50
C ALA A 96 22.78 11.69 -8.21
N ILE A 97 23.01 10.37 -8.26
CA ILE A 97 23.52 9.60 -7.12
C ILE A 97 24.88 10.16 -6.66
N SER A 98 25.81 10.34 -7.59
CA SER A 98 27.15 10.86 -7.31
C SER A 98 27.11 12.27 -6.71
N SER A 99 26.22 13.14 -7.20
CA SER A 99 26.05 14.50 -6.68
C SER A 99 25.54 14.50 -5.23
N LYS A 100 24.60 13.59 -4.92
CA LYS A 100 24.06 13.42 -3.57
C LYS A 100 25.10 12.90 -2.58
N ILE A 101 25.91 11.93 -3.00
CA ILE A 101 27.05 11.43 -2.20
C ILE A 101 28.05 12.53 -1.90
N ARG A 102 28.42 13.33 -2.91
CA ARG A 102 29.31 14.50 -2.71
C ARG A 102 28.72 15.55 -1.78
N ALA A 103 27.39 15.66 -1.72
CA ALA A 103 26.70 16.54 -0.76
C ALA A 103 26.58 15.93 0.66
N GLY A 104 27.23 14.80 0.93
CA GLY A 104 27.22 14.14 2.24
C GLY A 104 25.95 13.32 2.51
N ARG A 105 25.17 12.99 1.47
CA ARG A 105 23.95 12.18 1.63
C ARG A 105 24.23 10.70 1.42
N THR A 106 23.46 9.88 2.09
CA THR A 106 23.38 8.44 1.82
C THR A 106 22.26 8.19 0.82
N VAL A 107 22.47 7.28 -0.13
CA VAL A 107 21.48 6.91 -1.14
C VAL A 107 21.30 5.39 -1.13
N VAL A 108 20.09 4.93 -0.93
CA VAL A 108 19.70 3.52 -1.09
C VAL A 108 19.00 3.39 -2.44
N VAL A 109 19.53 2.55 -3.31
CA VAL A 109 18.89 2.18 -4.57
C VAL A 109 18.24 0.81 -4.40
N ALA A 110 16.94 0.77 -4.61
CA ALA A 110 16.12 -0.43 -4.48
C ALA A 110 15.55 -0.80 -5.86
N VAL A 111 16.09 -1.87 -6.47
CA VAL A 111 15.57 -2.40 -7.73
C VAL A 111 14.56 -3.50 -7.44
N GLY A 112 13.35 -3.32 -7.92
CA GLY A 112 12.24 -4.24 -7.73
C GLY A 112 11.39 -4.42 -8.99
N ALA A 113 10.39 -5.28 -8.91
CA ALA A 113 9.40 -5.49 -9.97
C ALA A 113 8.06 -5.92 -9.37
N ASP A 114 6.97 -5.69 -10.09
CA ASP A 114 5.64 -6.03 -9.62
C ASP A 114 5.40 -7.53 -9.48
N TRP A 115 6.05 -8.34 -10.29
CA TRP A 115 6.01 -9.80 -10.23
C TRP A 115 6.95 -10.41 -9.17
N CYS A 116 7.81 -9.60 -8.51
CA CYS A 116 8.78 -10.05 -7.52
C CYS A 116 8.16 -10.09 -6.12
N LEU A 117 7.79 -11.29 -5.66
CA LEU A 117 7.13 -11.48 -4.36
C LEU A 117 7.99 -11.02 -3.17
N THR A 118 9.32 -11.31 -3.20
CA THR A 118 10.25 -10.88 -2.15
C THR A 118 10.41 -9.35 -2.14
N CYS A 119 10.34 -8.70 -3.31
CA CYS A 119 10.33 -7.24 -3.39
C CYS A 119 9.10 -6.67 -2.69
N LYS A 120 7.91 -7.21 -2.98
CA LYS A 120 6.65 -6.79 -2.34
C LYS A 120 6.66 -7.04 -0.83
N TYR A 121 7.26 -8.12 -0.37
CA TYR A 121 7.44 -8.36 1.06
C TYR A 121 8.31 -7.26 1.71
N ASN A 122 9.50 -6.97 1.16
CA ASN A 122 10.38 -5.93 1.70
C ASN A 122 9.73 -4.54 1.63
N GLU A 123 9.02 -4.23 0.55
CA GLU A 123 8.26 -3.00 0.39
C GLU A 123 7.22 -2.84 1.52
N ALA A 124 6.40 -3.87 1.75
CA ALA A 124 5.34 -3.83 2.74
C ALA A 124 5.84 -3.82 4.19
N VAL A 125 6.88 -4.62 4.50
CA VAL A 125 7.34 -4.86 5.88
C VAL A 125 8.45 -3.89 6.29
N VAL A 126 9.28 -3.45 5.34
CA VAL A 126 10.45 -2.61 5.63
C VAL A 126 10.23 -1.17 5.16
N PHE A 127 10.09 -0.95 3.86
CA PHE A 127 10.08 0.42 3.31
C PHE A 127 8.78 1.20 3.62
N ASN A 128 7.64 0.52 3.75
CA ASN A 128 6.37 1.13 4.15
C ASN A 128 6.18 1.23 5.67
N ASN A 129 7.23 0.98 6.45
CA ASN A 129 7.18 1.06 7.90
C ASN A 129 7.55 2.48 8.35
N ALA A 130 6.70 3.10 9.17
CA ALA A 130 6.92 4.45 9.71
C ALA A 130 8.25 4.59 10.48
N ILE A 131 8.71 3.53 11.15
CA ILE A 131 10.00 3.52 11.86
C ILE A 131 11.15 3.63 10.86
N VAL A 132 11.07 2.88 9.75
CA VAL A 132 12.08 2.91 8.68
C VAL A 132 12.06 4.26 7.95
N GLU A 133 10.89 4.79 7.66
CA GLU A 133 10.75 6.13 7.07
C GLU A 133 11.43 7.22 7.92
N ASN A 134 11.19 7.19 9.23
CA ASN A 134 11.85 8.09 10.17
C ASN A 134 13.36 7.83 10.26
N LEU A 135 13.79 6.58 10.20
CA LEU A 135 15.21 6.21 10.19
C LEU A 135 15.90 6.78 8.95
N LEU A 136 15.34 6.65 7.77
CA LEU A 136 15.88 7.18 6.51
C LEU A 136 15.97 8.70 6.58
N LYS A 137 14.93 9.40 7.03
CA LYS A 137 14.93 10.85 7.21
C LYS A 137 16.01 11.32 8.19
N ASN A 138 16.13 10.68 9.35
CA ASN A 138 17.08 11.06 10.40
C ASN A 138 18.53 10.75 10.02
N SER A 139 18.78 9.74 9.19
CA SER A 139 20.12 9.38 8.70
C SER A 139 20.52 10.12 7.40
N ASN A 140 19.79 11.15 6.99
CA ASN A 140 20.02 11.89 5.73
C ASN A 140 20.09 10.94 4.51
N THR A 141 19.26 9.89 4.54
CA THR A 141 19.24 8.83 3.53
C THR A 141 18.06 9.02 2.57
N GLU A 142 18.34 8.98 1.29
CA GLU A 142 17.34 8.99 0.24
C GLU A 142 17.17 7.59 -0.32
N LEU A 143 15.91 7.16 -0.46
CA LEU A 143 15.54 5.92 -1.13
C LEU A 143 15.18 6.24 -2.59
N ILE A 144 15.86 5.57 -3.53
CA ILE A 144 15.55 5.60 -4.96
C ILE A 144 15.02 4.22 -5.34
N GLU A 145 13.73 4.16 -5.63
CA GLU A 145 13.10 2.95 -6.12
C GLU A 145 13.19 2.88 -7.64
N VAL A 146 13.66 1.75 -8.17
CA VAL A 146 13.82 1.50 -9.60
C VAL A 146 12.91 0.35 -10.01
N ASP A 147 12.04 0.61 -10.97
CA ASP A 147 11.14 -0.41 -11.51
C ASP A 147 11.79 -1.21 -12.63
N TRP A 148 11.85 -2.52 -12.45
CA TRP A 148 12.29 -3.48 -13.45
C TRP A 148 11.19 -4.51 -13.79
N THR A 149 9.94 -4.10 -13.71
CA THR A 149 8.78 -4.93 -14.11
C THR A 149 8.87 -5.31 -15.58
N SER A 150 9.28 -4.36 -16.41
CA SER A 150 9.65 -4.58 -17.81
C SER A 150 11.18 -4.65 -17.93
N TYR A 151 11.65 -5.52 -18.83
CA TYR A 151 13.09 -5.65 -19.08
C TYR A 151 13.71 -4.31 -19.49
N ASN A 152 14.73 -3.90 -18.74
CA ASN A 152 15.53 -2.73 -19.03
C ASN A 152 17.03 -3.11 -18.98
N PRO A 153 17.76 -3.00 -20.12
CA PRO A 153 19.16 -3.38 -20.21
C PRO A 153 20.08 -2.49 -19.36
N GLU A 154 19.73 -1.22 -19.11
CA GLU A 154 20.52 -0.31 -18.29
C GLU A 154 20.45 -0.71 -16.81
N VAL A 155 19.27 -1.07 -16.32
CA VAL A 155 19.08 -1.57 -14.96
C VAL A 155 19.84 -2.90 -14.78
N LEU A 156 19.79 -3.80 -15.77
CA LEU A 156 20.56 -5.04 -15.76
C LEU A 156 22.06 -4.77 -15.75
N ALA A 157 22.55 -3.83 -16.56
CA ALA A 157 23.95 -3.44 -16.60
C ALA A 157 24.40 -2.85 -15.26
N PHE A 158 23.54 -2.09 -14.59
CA PHE A 158 23.79 -1.59 -13.24
C PHE A 158 23.96 -2.74 -12.23
N MET A 159 23.02 -3.66 -12.16
CA MET A 159 23.08 -4.79 -11.23
C MET A 159 24.33 -5.65 -11.49
N LYS A 160 24.71 -5.85 -12.76
CA LYS A 160 25.91 -6.62 -13.17
C LYS A 160 27.21 -6.01 -12.64
N LYS A 161 27.31 -4.69 -12.46
CA LYS A 161 28.50 -4.05 -11.85
C LYS A 161 28.75 -4.55 -10.42
N PHE A 162 27.68 -4.99 -9.74
CA PHE A 162 27.73 -5.55 -8.39
C PHE A 162 27.69 -7.09 -8.38
N GLY A 163 27.86 -7.73 -9.54
CA GLY A 163 27.82 -9.19 -9.68
C GLY A 163 26.42 -9.78 -9.51
N ARG A 164 25.35 -8.98 -9.69
CA ARG A 164 23.96 -9.39 -9.52
C ARG A 164 23.18 -9.33 -10.82
N GLN A 165 22.17 -10.20 -10.97
CA GLN A 165 21.33 -10.30 -12.17
C GLN A 165 19.87 -10.64 -11.82
N GLY A 166 19.52 -10.63 -10.54
CA GLY A 166 18.19 -11.02 -10.06
C GLY A 166 17.64 -10.03 -9.03
N LEU A 167 16.34 -10.18 -8.73
CA LEU A 167 15.59 -9.36 -7.80
C LEU A 167 15.25 -10.14 -6.53
N PRO A 168 15.07 -9.40 -5.41
CA PRO A 168 15.30 -7.97 -5.24
C PRO A 168 16.79 -7.63 -5.24
N PHE A 169 17.12 -6.40 -5.65
CA PHE A 169 18.49 -5.91 -5.58
C PHE A 169 18.53 -4.57 -4.85
N TYR A 170 19.36 -4.50 -3.82
CA TYR A 170 19.53 -3.30 -2.99
C TYR A 170 21.01 -2.95 -2.89
N VAL A 171 21.32 -1.69 -3.09
CA VAL A 171 22.67 -1.16 -2.91
C VAL A 171 22.61 0.19 -2.22
N VAL A 172 23.51 0.41 -1.27
CA VAL A 172 23.63 1.68 -0.55
C VAL A 172 24.94 2.35 -0.90
N PHE A 173 24.84 3.65 -1.14
CA PHE A 173 25.96 4.55 -1.39
C PHE A 173 26.04 5.59 -0.29
N SER A 174 27.24 5.92 0.15
CA SER A 174 27.50 7.05 1.08
C SER A 174 28.89 7.62 0.83
N PRO A 175 29.27 8.73 1.44
CA PRO A 175 30.64 9.23 1.39
C PRO A 175 31.69 8.20 1.83
N MET A 176 31.33 7.27 2.74
CA MET A 176 32.22 6.19 3.20
C MET A 176 32.25 4.99 2.25
N VAL A 177 31.21 4.75 1.48
CA VAL A 177 31.11 3.67 0.51
C VAL A 177 30.63 4.20 -0.85
N PRO A 178 31.45 5.04 -1.51
CA PRO A 178 31.05 5.71 -2.74
C PRO A 178 30.86 4.74 -3.92
N ASP A 179 31.53 3.59 -3.89
CA ASP A 179 31.40 2.53 -4.91
C ASP A 179 30.16 1.67 -4.71
N GLY A 180 29.45 1.84 -3.60
CA GLY A 180 28.24 1.11 -3.26
C GLY A 180 28.49 -0.19 -2.51
N MET A 181 27.65 -0.47 -1.53
CA MET A 181 27.64 -1.72 -0.77
C MET A 181 26.32 -2.45 -1.00
N VAL A 182 26.39 -3.69 -1.50
CA VAL A 182 25.20 -4.53 -1.74
C VAL A 182 24.60 -4.96 -0.41
N MET A 183 23.29 -4.84 -0.29
CA MET A 183 22.53 -5.26 0.87
C MET A 183 21.91 -6.65 0.65
N PRO A 184 21.48 -7.35 1.73
CA PRO A 184 20.77 -8.63 1.63
C PRO A 184 19.47 -8.52 0.82
N GLU A 185 19.10 -9.62 0.16
CA GLU A 185 17.84 -9.70 -0.62
C GLU A 185 16.59 -9.64 0.26
N VAL A 186 16.63 -10.26 1.44
CA VAL A 186 15.56 -10.15 2.45
C VAL A 186 16.01 -9.16 3.52
N LEU A 187 15.29 -8.07 3.61
CA LEU A 187 15.58 -7.01 4.56
C LEU A 187 14.74 -7.14 5.84
N SER A 188 15.26 -6.55 6.90
CA SER A 188 14.51 -6.24 8.13
C SER A 188 14.87 -4.83 8.58
N GLU A 189 14.01 -4.20 9.36
CA GLU A 189 14.28 -2.91 10.01
C GLU A 189 15.65 -2.92 10.73
N ARG A 190 15.93 -4.00 11.50
CA ARG A 190 17.19 -4.16 12.23
C ARG A 190 18.41 -4.22 11.29
N THR A 191 18.29 -4.96 10.18
CA THR A 191 19.37 -5.09 9.20
C THR A 191 19.66 -3.76 8.54
N LEU A 192 18.61 -3.06 8.08
CA LEU A 192 18.73 -1.75 7.45
C LEU A 192 19.33 -0.72 8.42
N SER A 193 18.82 -0.66 9.65
CA SER A 193 19.34 0.24 10.69
C SER A 193 20.82 -0.03 11.00
N LYS A 194 21.24 -1.30 11.08
CA LYS A 194 22.64 -1.67 11.31
C LYS A 194 23.53 -1.21 10.15
N ILE A 195 23.10 -1.43 8.91
CA ILE A 195 23.83 -1.02 7.71
C ILE A 195 23.99 0.51 7.69
N LEU A 196 22.89 1.25 7.82
CA LEU A 196 22.92 2.71 7.77
C LEU A 196 23.85 3.31 8.85
N ARG A 197 23.81 2.78 10.07
CA ARG A 197 24.75 3.22 11.14
C ARG A 197 26.20 2.94 10.80
N SER A 198 26.51 1.80 10.19
CA SER A 198 27.90 1.42 9.87
C SER A 198 28.52 2.25 8.76
N ILE A 199 27.73 3.06 8.03
CA ILE A 199 28.19 3.89 6.90
C ILE A 199 27.95 5.40 7.12
N SER A 200 27.45 5.78 8.31
CA SER A 200 27.19 7.18 8.69
C SER A 200 28.24 7.76 9.65
N ASP A 201 29.05 6.90 10.26
CA ASP A 201 30.18 7.29 11.15
C ASP A 201 31.48 7.41 10.35
#